data_9927b9cd37c05d4f53b0e39314c84883
#
_entry.id   9927b9cd37c05d4f53b0e39314c84883
#
_cell.length_a   1.000
_cell.length_b   1.000
_cell.length_c   1.000
_cell.angle_alpha   90.00
_cell.angle_beta   90.00
_cell.angle_gamma   90.00
#
_symmetry.space_group_name_H-M   'P 1'
#
loop_
_entity.id
_entity.type
_entity.pdbx_description
1 polymer ?
#
loop_
_entity_poly.entity_id
_entity_poly.type
_entity_poly.pdbx_seq_one_letter_code
_entity_poly.pdbx_strand_id
1 'polypeptide(L)'
;LVFGPTCGRPVVRVTLARVRPARRGKIAIRSRRNQSMVADTGGVMDLKELDVLGADVGDHWYYASKAAAIRRFLGTRDAKRILDVGAGSGFFSRHLLERTRATEAWCVDTSYADDSDGEAAGKPVHFRRAVDRCDADLVLLMDVLEHVDDDVGLLAHYVAGAPGGSRFLITVPAFQFLWSAHDDFLEHKRRYTLEGLEDVARRAGLDVERSAYYFGLTFPLAAALRLSERMQRRAREPASQLRRHHPVVNGLLKLICRAELPMFPFNRLAGLTVVCIARKRDA
;
A
#
# COMPACT_ATOMS: atom_id res chain seq x y z
N LEU A 1 -25.82 8.00 -45.56
CA LEU A 1 -24.47 8.11 -45.03
C LEU A 1 -24.45 9.26 -44.05
N VAL A 2 -24.68 8.95 -42.77
CA VAL A 2 -24.57 9.93 -41.67
C VAL A 2 -23.55 9.34 -40.68
N PHE A 3 -22.42 10.02 -40.55
CA PHE A 3 -21.43 9.73 -39.53
C PHE A 3 -21.87 10.35 -38.21
N GLY A 4 -22.08 9.55 -37.17
CA GLY A 4 -22.30 10.00 -35.81
C GLY A 4 -20.96 10.28 -35.08
N PRO A 5 -20.93 11.17 -34.10
CA PRO A 5 -19.71 11.57 -33.46
C PRO A 5 -19.20 10.53 -32.44
N THR A 6 -17.92 10.19 -32.53
CA THR A 6 -17.19 9.38 -31.55
C THR A 6 -17.02 10.18 -30.26
N CYS A 7 -17.62 9.69 -29.19
CA CYS A 7 -17.49 10.23 -27.84
C CYS A 7 -16.12 9.89 -27.26
N GLY A 8 -15.14 10.79 -27.39
CA GLY A 8 -13.86 10.71 -26.69
C GLY A 8 -14.06 11.02 -25.20
N ARG A 9 -13.89 10.04 -24.34
CA ARG A 9 -13.83 10.25 -22.89
C ARG A 9 -12.44 10.73 -22.48
N PRO A 10 -12.32 11.68 -21.57
CA PRO A 10 -11.01 12.21 -21.16
C PRO A 10 -10.23 11.13 -20.41
N VAL A 11 -8.98 10.93 -20.83
CA VAL A 11 -7.97 10.18 -20.07
C VAL A 11 -7.57 11.04 -18.88
N VAL A 12 -7.91 10.61 -17.68
CA VAL A 12 -7.43 11.26 -16.45
C VAL A 12 -5.95 10.91 -16.28
N ARG A 13 -5.06 11.78 -16.75
CA ARG A 13 -3.65 11.74 -16.37
C ARG A 13 -3.53 12.25 -14.94
N VAL A 14 -3.27 11.37 -13.99
CA VAL A 14 -2.85 11.75 -12.65
C VAL A 14 -1.43 12.32 -12.75
N THR A 15 -1.33 13.65 -12.82
CA THR A 15 -0.04 14.35 -12.82
C THR A 15 0.39 14.51 -11.37
N LEU A 16 1.29 13.65 -10.91
CA LEU A 16 2.02 13.90 -9.66
C LEU A 16 2.96 15.09 -9.89
N ALA A 17 2.87 16.09 -9.02
CA ALA A 17 3.65 17.32 -9.12
C ALA A 17 5.15 17.03 -9.06
N ARG A 18 5.90 17.50 -10.07
CA ARG A 18 7.37 17.47 -10.06
C ARG A 18 7.89 18.46 -9.01
N VAL A 19 8.54 17.95 -7.98
CA VAL A 19 9.32 18.75 -7.03
C VAL A 19 10.65 19.14 -7.67
N ARG A 20 10.97 20.45 -7.69
CA ARG A 20 12.25 20.98 -8.19
C ARG A 20 13.37 20.65 -7.20
N PRO A 21 14.56 20.20 -7.67
CA PRO A 21 15.67 19.91 -6.78
C PRO A 21 16.33 21.19 -6.23
N ALA A 22 16.63 21.18 -4.93
CA ALA A 22 17.44 22.21 -4.28
C ALA A 22 18.91 22.07 -4.68
N ARG A 23 19.60 23.20 -4.91
CA ARG A 23 21.01 23.30 -5.31
C ARG A 23 21.93 22.71 -4.22
N ARG A 24 22.72 21.69 -4.55
CA ARG A 24 23.81 21.15 -3.72
C ARG A 24 25.15 21.77 -4.08
N GLY A 25 25.87 22.22 -3.02
CA GLY A 25 27.27 22.58 -3.08
C GLY A 25 28.15 21.34 -3.22
N LYS A 26 29.27 21.48 -3.95
CA LYS A 26 30.24 20.43 -4.27
C LYS A 26 31.10 20.08 -3.05
N ILE A 27 31.15 18.81 -2.66
CA ILE A 27 32.27 18.22 -1.92
C ILE A 27 32.70 16.98 -2.70
N ALA A 28 33.98 16.95 -3.11
CA ALA A 28 34.57 15.86 -3.88
C ALA A 28 35.20 14.84 -2.94
N ILE A 29 34.75 13.55 -3.02
CA ILE A 29 35.52 12.41 -2.52
C ILE A 29 35.55 11.34 -3.61
N ARG A 30 36.79 10.98 -4.00
CA ARG A 30 37.10 9.89 -4.95
C ARG A 30 36.92 8.54 -4.23
N SER A 31 36.12 7.64 -4.75
CA SER A 31 36.37 6.20 -4.64
C SER A 31 35.71 5.41 -5.76
N ARG A 32 36.36 4.32 -6.14
CA ARG A 32 36.22 3.59 -7.42
C ARG A 32 35.13 2.49 -7.33
N ARG A 33 34.50 2.30 -8.49
CA ARG A 33 33.95 1.08 -9.11
C ARG A 33 32.64 0.48 -8.59
N ASN A 34 31.76 0.30 -9.58
CA ASN A 34 30.51 -0.45 -9.64
C ASN A 34 29.31 0.20 -8.90
N GLN A 35 28.79 1.23 -9.54
CA GLN A 35 27.39 1.61 -9.37
C GLN A 35 26.69 1.42 -10.71
N SER A 36 25.82 0.40 -10.76
CA SER A 36 24.72 0.38 -11.71
C SER A 36 23.90 1.66 -11.48
N MET A 37 23.69 2.42 -12.54
CA MET A 37 22.88 3.64 -12.54
C MET A 37 21.44 3.25 -12.15
N VAL A 38 21.05 3.50 -10.90
CA VAL A 38 19.65 3.60 -10.52
C VAL A 38 19.27 5.07 -10.70
N ALA A 39 18.40 5.34 -11.65
CA ALA A 39 17.85 6.67 -11.88
C ALA A 39 17.05 7.13 -10.65
N ASP A 40 17.21 8.41 -10.30
CA ASP A 40 16.47 9.10 -9.21
C ASP A 40 14.99 9.24 -9.63
N THR A 41 14.22 8.19 -9.44
CA THR A 41 12.75 8.20 -9.58
C THR A 41 12.17 8.45 -8.21
N GLY A 42 11.42 9.54 -8.04
CA GLY A 42 10.66 9.84 -6.82
C GLY A 42 9.79 8.63 -6.46
N GLY A 43 10.33 7.75 -5.62
CA GLY A 43 9.79 6.42 -5.39
C GLY A 43 8.54 6.43 -4.53
N VAL A 44 7.59 5.62 -4.89
CA VAL A 44 6.45 5.18 -4.09
C VAL A 44 6.93 4.56 -2.76
N MET A 45 6.07 4.58 -1.76
CA MET A 45 6.34 4.22 -0.36
C MET A 45 7.16 2.94 -0.20
N ASP A 46 6.76 1.84 -0.83
CA ASP A 46 7.40 0.54 -0.68
C ASP A 46 8.85 0.54 -1.24
N LEU A 47 9.11 1.30 -2.31
CA LEU A 47 10.46 1.44 -2.88
C LEU A 47 11.38 2.29 -1.98
N LYS A 48 10.87 3.39 -1.38
CA LYS A 48 11.62 4.17 -0.39
C LYS A 48 11.94 3.35 0.87
N GLU A 49 11.03 2.48 1.29
CA GLU A 49 11.22 1.61 2.44
C GLU A 49 12.11 0.41 2.15
N LEU A 50 12.09 -0.12 0.91
CA LEU A 50 13.01 -1.14 0.44
C LEU A 50 14.47 -0.66 0.49
N ASP A 51 14.73 0.60 0.17
CA ASP A 51 16.06 1.19 0.29
C ASP A 51 16.55 1.19 1.75
N VAL A 52 15.65 1.32 2.71
CA VAL A 52 15.93 1.27 4.15
C VAL A 52 16.07 -0.16 4.68
N LEU A 53 15.18 -1.06 4.25
CA LEU A 53 15.09 -2.43 4.77
C LEU A 53 15.92 -3.44 3.97
N GLY A 54 16.20 -3.17 2.70
CA GLY A 54 16.94 -4.05 1.78
C GLY A 54 16.13 -5.27 1.33
N ALA A 55 16.80 -6.31 0.79
CA ALA A 55 16.17 -7.47 0.17
C ALA A 55 15.30 -8.34 1.11
N ASP A 56 15.46 -8.21 2.44
CA ASP A 56 14.79 -9.05 3.43
C ASP A 56 13.50 -8.42 4.00
N VAL A 57 12.77 -7.64 3.18
CA VAL A 57 11.49 -7.00 3.58
C VAL A 57 10.52 -8.00 4.19
N GLY A 58 10.46 -9.23 3.64
CA GLY A 58 9.59 -10.30 4.13
C GLY A 58 9.88 -10.75 5.57
N ASP A 59 11.10 -10.53 6.07
CA ASP A 59 11.49 -10.85 7.44
C ASP A 59 11.22 -9.71 8.42
N HIS A 60 10.96 -8.51 7.94
CA HIS A 60 10.61 -7.40 8.81
C HIS A 60 9.24 -7.61 9.44
N TRP A 61 9.15 -7.41 10.78
CA TRP A 61 7.94 -7.69 11.57
C TRP A 61 6.67 -7.04 10.98
N TYR A 62 6.78 -5.81 10.48
CA TYR A 62 5.66 -5.06 9.94
C TYR A 62 5.09 -5.74 8.68
N TYR A 63 5.93 -5.99 7.67
CA TYR A 63 5.50 -6.61 6.42
C TYR A 63 5.00 -8.05 6.60
N ALA A 64 5.75 -8.85 7.37
CA ALA A 64 5.34 -10.23 7.68
C ALA A 64 3.99 -10.28 8.39
N SER A 65 3.77 -9.38 9.37
CA SER A 65 2.53 -9.32 10.13
C SER A 65 1.37 -8.81 9.28
N LYS A 66 1.60 -7.77 8.47
CA LYS A 66 0.59 -7.22 7.57
C LYS A 66 0.17 -8.24 6.51
N ALA A 67 1.11 -8.97 5.92
CA ALA A 67 0.81 -10.05 4.98
C ALA A 67 -0.01 -11.18 5.62
N ALA A 68 0.29 -11.56 6.87
CA ALA A 68 -0.51 -12.54 7.63
C ALA A 68 -1.93 -12.02 7.92
N ALA A 69 -2.07 -10.73 8.26
CA ALA A 69 -3.36 -10.08 8.49
C ALA A 69 -4.22 -10.05 7.22
N ILE A 70 -3.63 -9.66 6.08
CA ILE A 70 -4.31 -9.65 4.79
C ILE A 70 -4.87 -11.04 4.46
N ARG A 71 -4.04 -12.08 4.56
CA ARG A 71 -4.46 -13.44 4.31
C ARG A 71 -5.60 -13.88 5.25
N ARG A 72 -5.51 -13.53 6.54
CA ARG A 72 -6.56 -13.80 7.54
C ARG A 72 -7.85 -13.08 7.18
N PHE A 73 -7.75 -11.85 6.69
CA PHE A 73 -8.91 -11.01 6.36
C PHE A 73 -9.60 -11.44 5.07
N LEU A 74 -8.84 -11.89 4.06
CA LEU A 74 -9.38 -12.48 2.83
C LEU A 74 -10.16 -13.78 3.10
N GLY A 75 -9.79 -14.54 4.14
CA GLY A 75 -10.43 -15.81 4.47
C GLY A 75 -10.10 -16.91 3.48
N THR A 76 -11.07 -17.81 3.23
CA THR A 76 -10.93 -18.99 2.35
C THR A 76 -11.37 -18.75 0.91
N ARG A 77 -11.86 -17.56 0.59
CA ARG A 77 -12.28 -17.22 -0.77
C ARG A 77 -11.04 -16.92 -1.59
N ASP A 78 -10.67 -17.86 -2.43
CA ASP A 78 -9.52 -17.75 -3.30
C ASP A 78 -9.81 -16.82 -4.48
N ALA A 79 -8.94 -15.84 -4.69
CA ALA A 79 -8.86 -15.09 -5.92
C ALA A 79 -8.09 -15.91 -6.96
N LYS A 80 -8.42 -15.74 -8.24
CA LYS A 80 -7.64 -16.31 -9.35
C LYS A 80 -6.61 -15.33 -9.87
N ARG A 81 -7.04 -14.09 -10.10
CA ARG A 81 -6.21 -13.01 -10.64
C ARG A 81 -6.18 -11.83 -9.67
N ILE A 82 -4.99 -11.37 -9.35
CA ILE A 82 -4.73 -10.23 -8.45
C ILE A 82 -4.35 -9.02 -9.29
N LEU A 83 -4.97 -7.87 -9.01
CA LEU A 83 -4.49 -6.54 -9.41
C LEU A 83 -4.00 -5.81 -8.16
N ASP A 84 -2.74 -5.43 -8.12
CA ASP A 84 -2.10 -4.71 -7.01
C ASP A 84 -1.78 -3.29 -7.47
N VAL A 85 -2.50 -2.32 -6.95
CA VAL A 85 -2.40 -0.91 -7.32
C VAL A 85 -1.46 -0.19 -6.36
N GLY A 86 -0.46 0.52 -6.88
CA GLY A 86 0.63 1.08 -6.08
C GLY A 86 1.51 -0.04 -5.51
N ALA A 87 1.76 -1.07 -6.31
CA ALA A 87 2.32 -2.33 -5.84
C ALA A 87 3.79 -2.25 -5.39
N GLY A 88 4.53 -1.19 -5.76
CA GLY A 88 5.95 -1.06 -5.44
C GLY A 88 6.74 -2.30 -5.85
N SER A 89 7.30 -3.02 -4.88
CA SER A 89 8.04 -4.26 -5.11
C SER A 89 7.17 -5.48 -5.50
N GLY A 90 5.85 -5.37 -5.38
CA GLY A 90 4.92 -6.49 -5.53
C GLY A 90 4.96 -7.48 -4.37
N PHE A 91 5.46 -7.08 -3.19
CA PHE A 91 5.61 -7.97 -2.04
C PHE A 91 4.32 -8.68 -1.65
N PHE A 92 3.20 -7.94 -1.52
CA PHE A 92 1.92 -8.52 -1.11
C PHE A 92 1.34 -9.45 -2.17
N SER A 93 1.45 -9.10 -3.43
CA SER A 93 1.04 -9.94 -4.56
C SER A 93 1.84 -11.24 -4.60
N ARG A 94 3.17 -11.19 -4.49
CA ARG A 94 4.04 -12.37 -4.42
C ARG A 94 3.68 -13.26 -3.24
N HIS A 95 3.48 -12.66 -2.05
CA HIS A 95 3.06 -13.40 -0.86
C HIS A 95 1.72 -14.12 -1.03
N LEU A 96 0.75 -13.49 -1.69
CA LEU A 96 -0.54 -14.12 -1.95
C LEU A 96 -0.44 -15.22 -3.01
N LEU A 97 0.34 -15.02 -4.08
CA LEU A 97 0.59 -16.06 -5.09
C LEU A 97 1.20 -17.32 -4.48
N GLU A 98 2.13 -17.18 -3.54
CA GLU A 98 2.76 -18.32 -2.85
C GLU A 98 1.80 -19.11 -1.96
N ARG A 99 0.78 -18.45 -1.38
CA ARG A 99 -0.03 -18.99 -0.27
C ARG A 99 -1.50 -19.14 -0.55
N THR A 100 -1.93 -18.83 -1.78
CA THR A 100 -3.32 -18.95 -2.23
C THR A 100 -3.39 -19.68 -3.57
N ARG A 101 -4.61 -19.87 -4.07
CA ARG A 101 -4.85 -20.45 -5.40
C ARG A 101 -4.78 -19.43 -6.54
N ALA A 102 -4.39 -18.19 -6.26
CA ALA A 102 -4.18 -17.20 -7.30
C ALA A 102 -3.17 -17.70 -8.34
N THR A 103 -3.44 -17.45 -9.60
CA THR A 103 -2.67 -17.98 -10.73
C THR A 103 -1.74 -16.94 -11.34
N GLU A 104 -2.05 -15.66 -11.19
CA GLU A 104 -1.25 -14.56 -11.69
C GLU A 104 -1.50 -13.27 -10.88
N ALA A 105 -0.56 -12.33 -10.97
CA ALA A 105 -0.69 -10.99 -10.39
C ALA A 105 -0.26 -9.91 -11.38
N TRP A 106 -1.01 -8.82 -11.41
CA TRP A 106 -0.72 -7.58 -12.12
C TRP A 106 -0.38 -6.51 -11.09
N CYS A 107 0.88 -6.13 -11.04
CA CYS A 107 1.41 -5.09 -10.17
C CYS A 107 1.46 -3.79 -10.96
N VAL A 108 0.71 -2.77 -10.52
CA VAL A 108 0.63 -1.49 -11.23
C VAL A 108 1.22 -0.40 -10.36
N ASP A 109 2.22 0.31 -10.90
CA ASP A 109 2.84 1.42 -10.21
C ASP A 109 3.41 2.45 -11.19
N THR A 110 3.05 3.71 -11.01
CA THR A 110 3.50 4.81 -11.88
C THR A 110 5.00 5.10 -11.78
N SER A 111 5.65 4.60 -10.72
CA SER A 111 7.09 4.77 -10.49
C SER A 111 7.97 3.77 -11.23
N TYR A 112 7.41 2.71 -11.80
CA TYR A 112 8.21 1.76 -12.58
C TYR A 112 8.87 2.46 -13.77
N ALA A 113 10.15 2.18 -13.99
CA ALA A 113 10.87 2.73 -15.13
C ALA A 113 10.30 2.22 -16.46
N ASP A 114 10.06 0.90 -16.50
CA ASP A 114 9.53 0.19 -17.66
C ASP A 114 8.58 -0.93 -17.21
N ASP A 115 7.75 -1.40 -18.15
CA ASP A 115 6.96 -2.60 -17.98
C ASP A 115 7.88 -3.83 -17.98
N SER A 116 7.62 -4.78 -17.10
CA SER A 116 8.41 -6.00 -16.99
C SER A 116 7.57 -7.17 -16.53
N ASP A 117 8.10 -8.37 -16.68
CA ASP A 117 7.49 -9.61 -16.21
C ASP A 117 8.42 -10.33 -15.26
N GLY A 118 7.85 -10.99 -14.27
CA GLY A 118 8.54 -11.76 -13.27
C GLY A 118 7.74 -13.00 -12.87
N GLU A 119 8.20 -13.67 -11.83
CA GLU A 119 7.58 -14.89 -11.34
C GLU A 119 7.59 -14.94 -9.81
N ALA A 120 6.57 -15.58 -9.22
CA ALA A 120 6.51 -15.93 -7.82
C ALA A 120 5.85 -17.31 -7.66
N ALA A 121 6.55 -18.26 -7.05
CA ALA A 121 6.09 -19.64 -6.85
C ALA A 121 5.61 -20.34 -8.15
N GLY A 122 6.32 -20.16 -9.25
CA GLY A 122 5.96 -20.70 -10.56
C GLY A 122 4.78 -20.04 -11.25
N LYS A 123 4.38 -18.84 -10.79
CA LYS A 123 3.21 -18.09 -11.30
C LYS A 123 3.63 -16.72 -11.81
N PRO A 124 3.06 -16.24 -12.94
CA PRO A 124 3.46 -14.97 -13.53
C PRO A 124 3.10 -13.76 -12.65
N VAL A 125 3.99 -12.79 -12.64
CA VAL A 125 3.81 -11.45 -12.04
C VAL A 125 4.13 -10.42 -13.10
N HIS A 126 3.14 -9.60 -13.46
CA HIS A 126 3.26 -8.58 -14.48
C HIS A 126 3.41 -7.21 -13.82
N PHE A 127 4.55 -6.54 -14.02
CA PHE A 127 4.78 -5.18 -13.56
C PHE A 127 4.45 -4.21 -14.68
N ARG A 128 3.53 -3.27 -14.45
CA ARG A 128 3.01 -2.32 -15.44
C ARG A 128 2.94 -0.92 -14.87
N ARG A 129 3.23 0.07 -15.68
CA ARG A 129 3.09 1.48 -15.27
C ARG A 129 1.64 1.93 -15.19
N ALA A 130 0.78 1.34 -16.01
CA ALA A 130 -0.66 1.57 -16.00
C ALA A 130 -1.38 0.37 -16.61
N VAL A 131 -2.64 0.17 -16.24
CA VAL A 131 -3.56 -0.76 -16.88
C VAL A 131 -4.91 -0.07 -17.04
N ASP A 132 -5.52 -0.18 -18.24
CA ASP A 132 -6.84 0.40 -18.48
C ASP A 132 -7.96 -0.48 -17.91
N ARG A 133 -7.81 -1.80 -18.03
CA ARG A 133 -8.73 -2.81 -17.51
C ARG A 133 -7.94 -4.05 -17.10
N CYS A 134 -8.37 -4.66 -16.00
CA CYS A 134 -7.86 -5.95 -15.59
C CYS A 134 -9.02 -6.82 -15.08
N ASP A 135 -9.15 -8.03 -15.63
CA ASP A 135 -10.17 -9.01 -15.20
C ASP A 135 -9.77 -9.65 -13.85
N ALA A 136 -9.33 -8.83 -12.91
CA ALA A 136 -8.95 -9.27 -11.56
C ALA A 136 -10.21 -9.45 -10.70
N ASP A 137 -10.28 -10.56 -10.02
CA ASP A 137 -11.29 -10.86 -9.01
C ASP A 137 -10.88 -10.40 -7.60
N LEU A 138 -9.60 -10.02 -7.42
CA LEU A 138 -9.08 -9.36 -6.22
C LEU A 138 -8.23 -8.14 -6.61
N VAL A 139 -8.62 -6.97 -6.10
CA VAL A 139 -7.85 -5.72 -6.25
C VAL A 139 -7.28 -5.34 -4.88
N LEU A 140 -5.98 -5.09 -4.84
CA LEU A 140 -5.26 -4.62 -3.65
C LEU A 140 -4.96 -3.13 -3.79
N LEU A 141 -5.17 -2.34 -2.73
CA LEU A 141 -4.66 -0.99 -2.56
C LEU A 141 -3.99 -0.92 -1.17
N MET A 142 -2.69 -1.20 -1.16
CA MET A 142 -1.92 -1.37 0.08
C MET A 142 -1.18 -0.08 0.42
N ASP A 143 -1.77 0.75 1.29
CA ASP A 143 -1.25 2.08 1.67
C ASP A 143 -1.05 2.98 0.43
N VAL A 144 -2.14 3.22 -0.30
CA VAL A 144 -2.17 3.99 -1.55
C VAL A 144 -3.04 5.24 -1.42
N LEU A 145 -4.24 5.13 -0.81
CA LEU A 145 -5.23 6.19 -0.83
C LEU A 145 -4.80 7.44 -0.05
N GLU A 146 -3.92 7.27 0.95
CA GLU A 146 -3.33 8.37 1.71
C GLU A 146 -2.39 9.27 0.92
N HIS A 147 -1.90 8.81 -0.24
CA HIS A 147 -0.97 9.57 -1.09
C HIS A 147 -1.65 10.42 -2.15
N VAL A 148 -2.95 10.24 -2.40
CA VAL A 148 -3.67 10.93 -3.47
C VAL A 148 -4.63 12.00 -2.92
N ASP A 149 -4.86 13.05 -3.70
CA ASP A 149 -5.79 14.12 -3.31
C ASP A 149 -7.24 13.66 -3.46
N ASP A 150 -7.58 12.93 -4.54
CA ASP A 150 -8.89 12.36 -4.83
C ASP A 150 -8.87 10.84 -4.64
N ASP A 151 -8.98 10.41 -3.39
CA ASP A 151 -9.00 9.00 -3.00
C ASP A 151 -10.24 8.25 -3.51
N VAL A 152 -11.39 8.92 -3.50
CA VAL A 152 -12.65 8.37 -4.04
C VAL A 152 -12.55 8.20 -5.55
N GLY A 153 -12.05 9.19 -6.27
CA GLY A 153 -11.90 9.14 -7.72
C GLY A 153 -10.91 8.06 -8.16
N LEU A 154 -9.77 7.91 -7.46
CA LEU A 154 -8.83 6.83 -7.73
C LEU A 154 -9.47 5.45 -7.53
N LEU A 155 -10.13 5.24 -6.39
CA LEU A 155 -10.78 3.97 -6.09
C LEU A 155 -11.90 3.67 -7.10
N ALA A 156 -12.74 4.66 -7.43
CA ALA A 156 -13.82 4.53 -8.42
C ALA A 156 -13.31 4.17 -9.82
N HIS A 157 -12.14 4.68 -10.22
CA HIS A 157 -11.50 4.31 -11.49
C HIS A 157 -11.24 2.79 -11.57
N TYR A 158 -10.62 2.22 -10.52
CA TYR A 158 -10.36 0.78 -10.48
C TYR A 158 -11.64 -0.05 -10.31
N VAL A 159 -12.62 0.46 -9.55
CA VAL A 159 -13.94 -0.19 -9.45
C VAL A 159 -14.62 -0.24 -10.82
N ALA A 160 -14.57 0.82 -11.60
CA ALA A 160 -15.16 0.83 -12.94
C ALA A 160 -14.50 -0.20 -13.87
N GLY A 161 -13.16 -0.36 -13.80
CA GLY A 161 -12.38 -1.27 -14.63
C GLY A 161 -12.45 -2.75 -14.23
N ALA A 162 -12.84 -3.08 -13.01
CA ALA A 162 -12.91 -4.46 -12.51
C ALA A 162 -14.23 -5.15 -12.90
N PRO A 163 -14.27 -6.48 -13.01
CA PRO A 163 -15.49 -7.26 -13.17
C PRO A 163 -16.49 -7.06 -12.02
N GLY A 164 -17.79 -7.30 -12.27
CA GLY A 164 -18.80 -7.41 -11.21
C GLY A 164 -18.42 -8.49 -10.20
N GLY A 165 -18.70 -8.27 -8.92
CA GLY A 165 -18.35 -9.19 -7.85
C GLY A 165 -16.89 -9.22 -7.41
N SER A 166 -15.99 -8.48 -8.08
CA SER A 166 -14.58 -8.35 -7.66
C SER A 166 -14.46 -7.78 -6.27
N ARG A 167 -13.51 -8.30 -5.49
CA ARG A 167 -13.22 -7.86 -4.12
C ARG A 167 -12.06 -6.88 -4.12
N PHE A 168 -12.18 -5.87 -3.25
CA PHE A 168 -11.18 -4.85 -3.03
C PHE A 168 -10.67 -4.98 -1.60
N LEU A 169 -9.38 -5.19 -1.42
CA LEU A 169 -8.70 -5.17 -0.13
C LEU A 169 -7.89 -3.89 -0.03
N ILE A 170 -8.25 -3.04 0.89
CA ILE A 170 -7.69 -1.71 1.05
C ILE A 170 -7.06 -1.60 2.44
N THR A 171 -5.84 -1.10 2.53
CA THR A 171 -5.21 -0.72 3.79
C THR A 171 -4.77 0.73 3.75
N VAL A 172 -4.90 1.43 4.88
CA VAL A 172 -4.48 2.82 5.06
C VAL A 172 -4.00 3.05 6.50
N PRO A 173 -3.14 4.04 6.77
CA PRO A 173 -2.74 4.40 8.12
C PRO A 173 -3.92 4.96 8.92
N ALA A 174 -4.02 4.53 10.19
CA ALA A 174 -5.11 4.91 11.07
C ALA A 174 -4.83 6.23 11.81
N PHE A 175 -5.91 6.98 12.09
CA PHE A 175 -6.03 8.14 12.97
C PHE A 175 -5.09 9.32 12.69
N GLN A 176 -5.69 10.44 12.31
CA GLN A 176 -4.99 11.70 12.03
C GLN A 176 -4.15 12.19 13.22
N PHE A 177 -4.55 11.93 14.46
CA PHE A 177 -3.80 12.34 15.65
C PHE A 177 -2.45 11.59 15.82
N LEU A 178 -2.25 10.48 15.10
CA LEU A 178 -1.00 9.71 15.05
C LEU A 178 -0.01 10.23 13.99
N TRP A 179 -0.31 11.36 13.35
CA TRP A 179 0.58 11.97 12.37
C TRP A 179 1.99 12.18 12.94
N SER A 180 3.01 11.85 12.18
CA SER A 180 4.41 11.87 12.61
C SER A 180 5.35 12.24 11.45
N ALA A 181 6.63 12.43 11.72
CA ALA A 181 7.65 12.67 10.71
C ALA A 181 7.75 11.55 9.65
N HIS A 182 7.26 10.36 9.94
CA HIS A 182 7.16 9.26 8.98
C HIS A 182 6.13 9.54 7.90
N ASP A 183 4.99 10.15 8.26
CA ASP A 183 3.97 10.54 7.28
C ASP A 183 4.50 11.63 6.35
N ASP A 184 5.24 12.59 6.89
CA ASP A 184 5.89 13.65 6.11
C ASP A 184 6.97 13.06 5.17
N PHE A 185 7.73 12.07 5.63
CA PHE A 185 8.74 11.36 4.83
C PHE A 185 8.10 10.61 3.65
N LEU A 186 6.94 9.98 3.88
CA LEU A 186 6.20 9.23 2.88
C LEU A 186 5.26 10.12 2.03
N GLU A 187 5.22 11.42 2.30
CA GLU A 187 4.36 12.39 1.60
C GLU A 187 2.87 12.04 1.70
N HIS A 188 2.44 11.48 2.85
CA HIS A 188 1.03 11.25 3.12
C HIS A 188 0.25 12.55 3.09
N LYS A 189 -1.01 12.51 2.70
CA LYS A 189 -1.94 13.64 2.71
C LYS A 189 -2.95 13.53 3.84
N ARG A 190 -3.22 12.30 4.30
CA ARG A 190 -4.22 12.02 5.34
C ARG A 190 -4.01 10.68 6.01
N ARG A 191 -4.69 10.50 7.13
CA ARG A 191 -4.91 9.23 7.80
C ARG A 191 -6.40 9.02 7.99
N TYR A 192 -6.83 7.79 8.18
CA TYR A 192 -8.24 7.42 8.16
C TYR A 192 -8.73 6.92 9.52
N THR A 193 -10.03 7.09 9.76
CA THR A 193 -10.77 6.24 10.69
C THR A 193 -11.38 5.08 9.90
N LEU A 194 -11.89 4.09 10.62
CA LEU A 194 -12.56 2.95 10.02
C LEU A 194 -13.80 3.41 9.22
N GLU A 195 -14.62 4.28 9.83
CA GLU A 195 -15.81 4.85 9.20
C GLU A 195 -15.44 5.71 7.97
N GLY A 196 -14.34 6.47 8.07
CA GLY A 196 -13.85 7.30 6.96
C GLY A 196 -13.45 6.47 5.75
N LEU A 197 -12.75 5.36 5.94
CA LEU A 197 -12.41 4.45 4.84
C LEU A 197 -13.64 3.74 4.27
N GLU A 198 -14.57 3.32 5.13
CA GLU A 198 -15.83 2.72 4.69
C GLU A 198 -16.66 3.70 3.82
N ASP A 199 -16.68 5.00 4.17
CA ASP A 199 -17.35 6.04 3.37
C ASP A 199 -16.70 6.20 1.99
N VAL A 200 -15.37 6.28 1.93
CA VAL A 200 -14.62 6.33 0.67
C VAL A 200 -14.96 5.11 -0.20
N ALA A 201 -14.97 3.91 0.36
CA ALA A 201 -15.31 2.69 -0.37
C ALA A 201 -16.75 2.72 -0.93
N ARG A 202 -17.73 3.13 -0.12
CA ARG A 202 -19.14 3.24 -0.55
C ARG A 202 -19.32 4.29 -1.65
N ARG A 203 -18.68 5.44 -1.51
CA ARG A 203 -18.74 6.53 -2.52
C ARG A 203 -18.08 6.12 -3.84
N ALA A 204 -17.07 5.26 -3.79
CA ALA A 204 -16.43 4.69 -4.98
C ALA A 204 -17.27 3.58 -5.64
N GLY A 205 -18.43 3.20 -5.09
CA GLY A 205 -19.33 2.19 -5.66
C GLY A 205 -19.12 0.77 -5.14
N LEU A 206 -18.48 0.62 -3.97
CA LEU A 206 -18.26 -0.68 -3.33
C LEU A 206 -19.26 -0.92 -2.19
N ASP A 207 -19.61 -2.19 -1.99
CA ASP A 207 -20.29 -2.66 -0.78
C ASP A 207 -19.23 -3.18 0.21
N VAL A 208 -19.15 -2.56 1.38
CA VAL A 208 -18.20 -2.95 2.42
C VAL A 208 -18.65 -4.29 3.04
N GLU A 209 -17.83 -5.32 2.89
CA GLU A 209 -18.06 -6.62 3.51
C GLU A 209 -17.62 -6.63 4.98
N ARG A 210 -16.45 -6.05 5.25
CA ARG A 210 -15.86 -5.98 6.58
C ARG A 210 -14.73 -4.97 6.64
N SER A 211 -14.58 -4.32 7.81
CA SER A 211 -13.43 -3.48 8.12
C SER A 211 -12.98 -3.68 9.56
N ALA A 212 -11.69 -3.51 9.83
CA ALA A 212 -11.10 -3.68 11.15
C ALA A 212 -9.81 -2.87 11.29
N TYR A 213 -9.43 -2.57 12.54
CA TYR A 213 -8.11 -2.06 12.85
C TYR A 213 -7.14 -3.21 13.09
N TYR A 214 -5.94 -3.11 12.52
CA TYR A 214 -4.82 -4.01 12.80
C TYR A 214 -3.69 -3.27 13.53
N PHE A 215 -2.78 -4.04 14.16
CA PHE A 215 -1.77 -3.53 15.08
C PHE A 215 -2.36 -2.87 16.33
N GLY A 216 -3.47 -3.42 16.84
CA GLY A 216 -4.15 -2.95 18.04
C GLY A 216 -3.34 -3.15 19.31
N LEU A 217 -2.65 -4.29 19.45
CA LEU A 217 -1.79 -4.56 20.62
C LEU A 217 -0.57 -3.65 20.70
N THR A 218 -0.05 -3.20 19.57
CA THR A 218 1.07 -2.24 19.53
C THR A 218 0.61 -0.78 19.55
N PHE A 219 -0.67 -0.53 19.32
CA PHE A 219 -1.26 0.81 19.24
C PHE A 219 -1.02 1.67 20.47
N PRO A 220 -1.26 1.21 21.74
CA PRO A 220 -1.09 2.07 22.93
C PRO A 220 0.33 2.60 23.05
N LEU A 221 1.33 1.75 22.81
CA LEU A 221 2.74 2.14 22.88
C LEU A 221 3.08 3.14 21.75
N ALA A 222 2.68 2.86 20.52
CA ALA A 222 2.93 3.74 19.39
C ALA A 222 2.23 5.09 19.58
N ALA A 223 0.99 5.10 20.07
CA ALA A 223 0.24 6.32 20.34
C ALA A 223 0.93 7.16 21.46
N ALA A 224 1.34 6.52 22.55
CA ALA A 224 2.04 7.22 23.63
C ALA A 224 3.36 7.85 23.15
N LEU A 225 4.16 7.12 22.36
CA LEU A 225 5.40 7.63 21.78
C LEU A 225 5.14 8.83 20.86
N ARG A 226 4.19 8.73 19.93
CA ARG A 226 3.85 9.82 19.00
C ARG A 226 3.28 11.05 19.68
N LEU A 227 2.42 10.86 20.69
CA LEU A 227 1.89 11.97 21.49
C LEU A 227 2.99 12.65 22.32
N SER A 228 3.92 11.88 22.91
CA SER A 228 5.05 12.45 23.64
C SER A 228 5.99 13.24 22.72
N GLU A 229 6.24 12.76 21.51
CA GLU A 229 7.02 13.47 20.49
C GLU A 229 6.36 14.81 20.10
N ARG A 230 5.05 14.81 19.94
CA ARG A 230 4.26 16.01 19.62
C ARG A 230 4.31 17.03 20.78
N MET A 231 4.24 16.57 22.04
CA MET A 231 4.32 17.45 23.23
C MET A 231 5.68 18.11 23.38
N GLN A 232 6.76 17.41 23.00
CA GLN A 232 8.12 17.94 23.08
C GLN A 232 8.44 19.01 22.02
N ARG A 233 7.48 19.37 21.14
CA ARG A 233 7.60 20.37 20.07
C ARG A 233 8.91 20.28 19.27
N ARG A 234 9.55 19.15 19.23
CA ARG A 234 10.75 18.95 18.42
C ARG A 234 10.31 18.83 16.97
N ALA A 235 10.63 19.84 16.18
CA ALA A 235 10.63 19.71 14.72
C ALA A 235 11.61 18.59 14.38
N ARG A 236 11.11 17.42 13.99
CA ARG A 236 11.94 16.33 13.47
C ARG A 236 11.99 16.45 11.96
N GLU A 237 13.17 16.24 11.42
CA GLU A 237 13.29 16.05 9.98
C GLU A 237 12.48 14.82 9.54
N PRO A 238 11.82 14.88 8.36
CA PRO A 238 11.12 13.74 7.79
C PRO A 238 12.04 12.51 7.74
N ALA A 239 11.65 11.44 8.38
CA ALA A 239 12.45 10.23 8.45
C ALA A 239 11.57 8.97 8.55
N SER A 240 12.01 7.88 7.90
CA SER A 240 11.35 6.59 8.04
C SER A 240 11.40 6.09 9.49
N GLN A 241 10.26 5.62 9.99
CA GLN A 241 10.18 4.93 11.28
C GLN A 241 10.47 3.42 11.15
N LEU A 242 10.46 2.89 9.92
CA LEU A 242 10.86 1.51 9.67
C LEU A 242 12.39 1.43 9.77
N ARG A 243 12.84 0.62 10.72
CA ARG A 243 14.27 0.37 10.98
C ARG A 243 14.46 -1.13 11.06
N ARG A 244 15.64 -1.62 10.67
CA ARG A 244 16.04 -2.98 10.99
C ARG A 244 16.16 -3.09 12.51
N HIS A 245 15.30 -3.89 13.11
CA HIS A 245 15.36 -4.19 14.54
C HIS A 245 16.32 -5.34 14.82
N HIS A 246 16.85 -5.36 16.04
CA HIS A 246 17.57 -6.55 16.53
C HIS A 246 16.66 -7.78 16.37
N PRO A 247 17.17 -8.97 15.97
CA PRO A 247 16.36 -10.17 15.70
C PRO A 247 15.38 -10.51 16.82
N VAL A 248 15.79 -10.35 18.10
CA VAL A 248 14.92 -10.61 19.27
C VAL A 248 13.72 -9.66 19.29
N VAL A 249 13.95 -8.36 19.05
CA VAL A 249 12.88 -7.34 19.03
C VAL A 249 11.93 -7.61 17.84
N ASN A 250 12.51 -7.90 16.67
CA ASN A 250 11.73 -8.25 15.48
C ASN A 250 10.87 -9.51 15.73
N GLY A 251 11.43 -10.53 16.36
CA GLY A 251 10.72 -11.75 16.73
C GLY A 251 9.59 -11.51 17.73
N LEU A 252 9.84 -10.69 18.76
CA LEU A 252 8.83 -10.33 19.76
C LEU A 252 7.67 -9.56 19.13
N LEU A 253 7.95 -8.57 18.27
CA LEU A 253 6.92 -7.83 17.56
C LEU A 253 6.10 -8.73 16.64
N LYS A 254 6.74 -9.67 15.90
CA LYS A 254 6.03 -10.69 15.11
C LYS A 254 5.10 -11.54 15.98
N LEU A 255 5.57 -11.96 17.17
CA LEU A 255 4.77 -12.77 18.10
C LEU A 255 3.53 -12.01 18.61
N ILE A 256 3.70 -10.75 19.03
CA ILE A 256 2.60 -9.88 19.47
C ILE A 256 1.56 -9.72 18.36
N CYS A 257 1.99 -9.36 17.14
CA CYS A 257 1.10 -9.21 16.00
C CYS A 257 0.41 -10.54 15.61
N ARG A 258 1.12 -11.67 15.74
CA ARG A 258 0.53 -12.99 15.49
C ARG A 258 -0.53 -13.37 16.53
N ALA A 259 -0.33 -13.01 17.79
CA ALA A 259 -1.30 -13.22 18.86
C ALA A 259 -2.60 -12.42 18.64
N GLU A 260 -2.51 -11.27 17.96
CA GLU A 260 -3.65 -10.44 17.60
C GLU A 260 -4.51 -11.02 16.47
N LEU A 261 -3.93 -11.82 15.57
CA LEU A 261 -4.60 -12.28 14.35
C LEU A 261 -5.99 -12.93 14.55
N PRO A 262 -6.26 -13.74 15.59
CA PRO A 262 -7.58 -14.32 15.80
C PRO A 262 -8.67 -13.27 16.08
N MET A 263 -8.30 -12.21 16.82
CA MET A 263 -9.22 -11.14 17.23
C MET A 263 -9.29 -10.00 16.23
N PHE A 264 -8.26 -9.85 15.40
CA PHE A 264 -8.10 -8.74 14.45
C PHE A 264 -9.35 -8.50 13.59
N PRO A 265 -9.99 -9.52 12.97
CA PRO A 265 -11.14 -9.27 12.09
C PRO A 265 -12.35 -8.63 12.76
N PHE A 266 -12.39 -8.62 14.10
CA PHE A 266 -13.46 -8.06 14.93
C PHE A 266 -13.07 -6.76 15.63
N ASN A 267 -11.79 -6.34 15.51
CA ASN A 267 -11.29 -5.14 16.17
C ASN A 267 -11.76 -3.87 15.45
N ARG A 268 -12.78 -3.24 16.01
CA ARG A 268 -13.31 -1.95 15.54
C ARG A 268 -12.94 -0.78 16.47
N LEU A 269 -12.06 -1.01 17.46
CA LEU A 269 -11.73 -0.02 18.50
C LEU A 269 -10.54 0.84 18.11
N ALA A 270 -9.37 0.24 17.91
CA ALA A 270 -8.14 0.97 17.61
C ALA A 270 -7.04 0.08 17.02
N GLY A 271 -6.14 0.67 16.26
CA GLY A 271 -4.94 0.06 15.69
C GLY A 271 -4.14 1.07 14.89
N LEU A 272 -3.03 0.67 14.31
CA LEU A 272 -2.19 1.57 13.52
C LEU A 272 -2.58 1.59 12.04
N THR A 273 -3.29 0.57 11.57
CA THR A 273 -3.74 0.42 10.18
C THR A 273 -5.23 0.09 10.16
N VAL A 274 -5.97 0.73 9.27
CA VAL A 274 -7.33 0.33 8.90
C VAL A 274 -7.23 -0.66 7.75
N VAL A 275 -7.95 -1.76 7.85
CA VAL A 275 -8.09 -2.77 6.79
C VAL A 275 -9.55 -2.87 6.42
N CYS A 276 -9.87 -2.73 5.14
CA CYS A 276 -11.23 -2.85 4.62
C CYS A 276 -11.27 -3.87 3.48
N ILE A 277 -12.26 -4.73 3.49
CA ILE A 277 -12.59 -5.55 2.35
C ILE A 277 -14.00 -5.20 1.89
N ALA A 278 -14.11 -4.90 0.61
CA ALA A 278 -15.36 -4.49 -0.02
C ALA A 278 -15.52 -5.20 -1.36
N ARG A 279 -16.73 -5.24 -1.88
CA ARG A 279 -17.08 -5.94 -3.13
C ARG A 279 -17.71 -4.99 -4.11
N LYS A 280 -17.31 -5.07 -5.37
CA LYS A 280 -18.03 -4.40 -6.47
C LYS A 280 -19.41 -5.05 -6.64
N ARG A 281 -20.44 -4.21 -6.74
CA ARG A 281 -21.79 -4.68 -7.02
C ARG A 281 -21.81 -5.40 -8.35
N ASP A 282 -22.57 -6.49 -8.41
CA ASP A 282 -22.92 -7.11 -9.69
C ASP A 282 -23.82 -6.12 -10.44
N ALA A 283 -23.53 -5.86 -11.72
CA ALA A 283 -24.29 -4.95 -12.55
C ALA A 283 -25.62 -5.59 -12.99
#